data_ca9dcc2ff156750cd862fd66362b7569
#
_entry.id   ca9dcc2ff156750cd862fd66362b7569
#
_cell.length_a   1.000
_cell.length_b   1.000
_cell.length_c   1.000
_cell.angle_alpha   90.00
_cell.angle_beta   90.00
_cell.angle_gamma   90.00
#
_symmetry.space_group_name_H-M   'P 1'
#
loop_
_entity.id
_entity.type
_entity.pdbx_description
1 polymer ?
#
loop_
_entity_poly.entity_id
_entity_poly.type
_entity_poly.pdbx_seq_one_letter_code
_entity_poly.pdbx_strand_id
1 'polypeptide(L)'
;MENNRTGRRTVRRTAGAVAAAMRVNRQLSIPIVTTALALALAACGAGATGQNVGAKSTAQGGGSGPSAEYTDDISVGVKPDQNAVKLLPAAVKAKGTLSVAMDLSYPPTTFMASDNKTPIGFNPDVARLVAAELGLKLQINNVKFDTIITGLQANRYDFTVSTMGATTDRLKALDMVDYFKAGTGVSVPYGNPQKLGTHTLCGHHVGVTSGSTQELQWLPQLSKQDCTSKGKPAIKAVSLPSVNDALTQLVSKRIDAVMYDFVALEWAATQQPKTFDVLKPLVTTKPVTVALKKDSPLTPAVQAALQAIIESPKYAQALGRWGLQDLGIKTAATAVPQD
;
A
#
# COMPACT_ATOMS: atom_id res chain seq x y z
N MET A 1 -60.82 6.03 -36.08
CA MET A 1 -61.65 5.02 -35.43
C MET A 1 -60.74 4.37 -34.40
N GLU A 2 -60.89 4.85 -33.24
CA GLU A 2 -61.42 4.27 -32.01
C GLU A 2 -60.43 3.31 -31.37
N ASN A 3 -60.09 3.32 -30.13
CA ASN A 3 -60.47 3.93 -28.87
C ASN A 3 -59.53 3.28 -27.83
N ASN A 4 -58.78 4.02 -27.06
CA ASN A 4 -59.04 4.34 -25.68
C ASN A 4 -59.11 3.14 -24.68
N ARG A 5 -58.18 3.07 -23.71
CA ARG A 5 -58.54 3.09 -22.27
C ARG A 5 -57.31 2.94 -21.34
N THR A 6 -56.99 4.02 -20.71
CA THR A 6 -56.52 4.22 -19.34
C THR A 6 -56.74 3.09 -18.33
N GLY A 7 -55.71 2.81 -17.55
CA GLY A 7 -55.75 2.01 -16.33
C GLY A 7 -54.77 2.51 -15.28
N ARG A 8 -55.12 3.58 -14.58
CA ARG A 8 -54.47 4.00 -13.33
C ARG A 8 -54.84 2.99 -12.23
N ARG A 9 -53.87 2.35 -11.60
CA ARG A 9 -54.02 1.71 -10.30
C ARG A 9 -53.22 2.44 -9.22
N THR A 10 -53.97 3.23 -8.45
CA THR A 10 -53.60 3.71 -7.11
C THR A 10 -53.53 2.55 -6.14
N VAL A 11 -52.43 2.41 -5.43
CA VAL A 11 -52.33 1.56 -4.24
C VAL A 11 -52.08 2.44 -3.02
N ARG A 12 -53.00 2.31 -2.10
CA ARG A 12 -53.13 3.01 -0.82
C ARG A 12 -51.94 2.73 0.13
N ARG A 13 -51.50 3.81 0.78
CA ARG A 13 -50.73 3.78 2.02
C ARG A 13 -51.59 3.23 3.17
N THR A 14 -51.05 2.29 3.94
CA THR A 14 -51.50 2.03 5.31
C THR A 14 -50.32 2.25 6.25
N ALA A 15 -50.46 3.26 7.07
CA ALA A 15 -49.63 3.51 8.24
C ALA A 15 -50.09 2.57 9.35
N GLY A 16 -49.15 1.96 10.03
CA GLY A 16 -49.38 1.17 11.28
C GLY A 16 -48.25 1.44 12.25
N ALA A 17 -48.51 2.36 13.17
CA ALA A 17 -47.70 2.63 14.31
C ALA A 17 -48.05 1.61 15.40
N VAL A 18 -47.02 0.96 16.02
CA VAL A 18 -47.19 0.38 17.37
C VAL A 18 -45.89 0.70 18.13
N ALA A 19 -46.06 1.56 19.12
CA ALA A 19 -45.11 1.79 20.18
C ALA A 19 -45.34 0.75 21.29
N ALA A 20 -44.27 0.16 21.82
CA ALA A 20 -44.30 -0.47 23.14
C ALA A 20 -42.94 -0.27 23.81
N ALA A 21 -42.96 0.53 24.84
CA ALA A 21 -41.88 0.70 25.80
C ALA A 21 -41.87 -0.47 26.79
N MET A 22 -40.67 -0.99 27.12
CA MET A 22 -40.46 -1.66 28.38
C MET A 22 -39.10 -1.29 28.96
N ARG A 23 -39.16 -0.48 30.01
CA ARG A 23 -38.08 -0.26 30.98
C ARG A 23 -37.95 -1.51 31.85
N VAL A 24 -36.76 -2.05 31.99
CA VAL A 24 -36.38 -2.83 33.14
C VAL A 24 -35.02 -2.32 33.64
N ASN A 25 -35.12 -1.70 34.77
CA ASN A 25 -34.04 -1.20 35.63
C ASN A 25 -33.60 -2.39 36.51
N ARG A 26 -32.33 -2.77 36.52
CA ARG A 26 -31.77 -3.61 37.55
C ARG A 26 -30.32 -3.22 37.81
N GLN A 27 -30.17 -2.38 38.82
CA GLN A 27 -28.88 -2.12 39.48
C GLN A 27 -28.47 -3.42 40.22
N LEU A 28 -27.25 -3.84 39.97
CA LEU A 28 -26.53 -4.79 40.83
C LEU A 28 -25.22 -4.16 41.24
N SER A 29 -25.20 -3.73 42.47
CA SER A 29 -24.02 -3.27 43.18
C SER A 29 -23.14 -4.48 43.55
N ILE A 30 -21.84 -4.43 43.22
CA ILE A 30 -20.83 -5.39 43.70
C ILE A 30 -19.78 -4.60 44.47
N PRO A 31 -19.39 -5.02 45.69
CA PRO A 31 -18.54 -4.24 46.58
C PRO A 31 -17.06 -4.32 46.21
N ILE A 32 -16.40 -3.20 46.42
CA ILE A 32 -14.97 -3.01 46.36
C ILE A 32 -14.31 -3.75 47.51
N VAL A 33 -13.41 -4.69 47.22
CA VAL A 33 -12.46 -5.22 48.20
C VAL A 33 -11.10 -4.59 47.89
N THR A 34 -10.73 -3.64 48.71
CA THR A 34 -9.40 -3.05 48.84
C THR A 34 -8.51 -3.99 49.65
N THR A 35 -7.46 -4.53 49.05
CA THR A 35 -6.34 -5.08 49.83
C THR A 35 -5.07 -4.31 49.46
N ALA A 36 -4.69 -3.47 50.39
CA ALA A 36 -3.38 -2.84 50.43
C ALA A 36 -2.34 -3.85 50.96
N LEU A 37 -1.24 -3.99 50.27
CA LEU A 37 -0.04 -4.60 50.84
C LEU A 37 1.16 -3.72 50.48
N ALA A 38 1.63 -3.01 51.47
CA ALA A 38 2.88 -2.28 51.52
C ALA A 38 3.98 -3.23 52.01
N LEU A 39 5.20 -3.04 51.53
CA LEU A 39 6.51 -3.33 52.15
C LEU A 39 7.54 -3.42 51.00
N ALA A 40 8.74 -2.93 51.02
CA ALA A 40 9.54 -2.09 51.91
C ALA A 40 10.79 -1.71 51.10
N LEU A 41 11.30 -0.53 51.36
CA LEU A 41 12.57 -0.03 50.86
C LEU A 41 13.75 -0.81 51.43
N ALA A 42 14.76 -1.06 50.61
CA ALA A 42 16.15 -1.15 51.05
C ALA A 42 17.03 -0.39 50.07
N ALA A 43 17.57 0.71 50.53
CA ALA A 43 18.62 1.50 49.93
C ALA A 43 19.96 0.98 50.41
N CYS A 44 20.98 1.08 49.56
CA CYS A 44 22.43 1.29 49.81
C CYS A 44 23.12 0.99 48.47
N GLY A 45 23.95 1.77 47.90
CA GLY A 45 24.82 2.84 48.31
C GLY A 45 26.03 2.88 47.42
N ALA A 46 26.48 4.09 47.10
CA ALA A 46 27.84 4.50 46.76
C ALA A 46 28.49 4.03 45.48
N GLY A 47 28.67 4.93 44.51
CA GLY A 47 30.00 5.52 44.25
C GLY A 47 30.81 4.87 43.14
N ALA A 48 31.09 5.66 42.15
CA ALA A 48 32.42 6.01 41.66
C ALA A 48 32.47 6.16 40.12
N THR A 49 32.77 7.38 39.72
CA THR A 49 33.76 7.79 38.72
C THR A 49 33.73 7.17 37.31
N GLY A 50 33.61 8.09 36.38
CA GLY A 50 33.63 7.99 34.93
C GLY A 50 34.77 7.23 34.29
N GLN A 51 34.47 6.79 33.11
CA GLN A 51 35.41 6.78 31.99
C GLN A 51 34.62 6.73 30.68
N ASN A 52 34.83 7.76 29.86
CA ASN A 52 34.51 7.78 28.44
C ASN A 52 35.29 6.66 27.73
N VAL A 53 34.60 5.68 27.20
CA VAL A 53 35.18 4.79 26.20
C VAL A 53 34.28 4.85 24.96
N GLY A 54 34.81 5.50 23.91
CA GLY A 54 34.20 5.53 22.59
C GLY A 54 34.06 4.11 22.04
N ALA A 55 32.84 3.64 21.94
CA ALA A 55 32.52 2.40 21.23
C ALA A 55 32.39 2.73 19.74
N LYS A 56 33.37 2.33 18.96
CA LYS A 56 33.24 2.16 17.52
C LYS A 56 32.12 1.15 17.26
N SER A 57 31.01 1.61 16.73
CA SER A 57 29.95 0.77 16.21
C SER A 57 30.46 0.07 14.94
N THR A 58 30.86 -1.16 15.06
CA THR A 58 30.99 -2.08 13.91
C THR A 58 29.58 -2.48 13.49
N ALA A 59 29.20 -1.99 12.32
CA ALA A 59 27.96 -2.41 11.66
C ALA A 59 28.05 -3.91 11.35
N GLN A 60 27.34 -4.69 12.16
CA GLN A 60 27.08 -6.10 11.88
C GLN A 60 25.75 -6.20 11.15
N GLY A 61 25.80 -6.55 9.85
CA GLY A 61 24.65 -6.77 9.01
C GLY A 61 23.83 -7.97 9.49
N GLY A 62 22.76 -7.67 10.19
CA GLY A 62 21.68 -8.59 10.50
C GLY A 62 20.39 -7.96 10.00
N GLY A 63 19.76 -8.57 8.99
CA GLY A 63 18.51 -8.08 8.41
C GLY A 63 17.35 -8.15 9.40
N SER A 64 17.24 -7.15 10.25
CA SER A 64 16.01 -6.84 10.95
C SER A 64 15.22 -5.91 10.04
N GLY A 65 14.01 -6.32 9.63
CA GLY A 65 13.09 -5.43 8.93
C GLY A 65 12.90 -4.14 9.74
N PRO A 66 12.60 -3.02 9.08
CA PRO A 66 12.51 -1.73 9.75
C PRO A 66 11.39 -1.78 10.80
N SER A 67 11.78 -1.83 12.08
CA SER A 67 10.88 -1.63 13.22
C SER A 67 10.67 -0.14 13.54
N ALA A 68 11.33 0.76 12.82
CA ALA A 68 11.26 2.19 13.03
C ALA A 68 10.17 2.81 12.17
N GLU A 69 9.26 3.56 12.80
CA GLU A 69 8.35 4.44 12.09
C GLU A 69 9.08 5.75 11.75
N TYR A 70 9.34 5.96 10.46
CA TYR A 70 9.91 7.21 9.98
C TYR A 70 8.79 8.22 9.72
N THR A 71 8.48 9.03 10.72
CA THR A 71 7.46 10.09 10.65
C THR A 71 8.05 11.45 10.25
N ASP A 72 9.36 11.58 10.27
CA ASP A 72 10.08 12.79 9.83
C ASP A 72 9.95 13.00 8.32
N ASP A 73 9.83 14.26 7.92
CA ASP A 73 9.73 14.63 6.50
C ASP A 73 11.10 14.53 5.81
N ILE A 74 11.24 13.52 4.95
CA ILE A 74 12.47 13.28 4.18
C ILE A 74 12.83 14.46 3.25
N SER A 75 11.85 15.25 2.85
CA SER A 75 12.04 16.36 1.90
C SER A 75 12.65 17.61 2.53
N VAL A 76 12.82 17.62 3.85
CA VAL A 76 13.48 18.75 4.54
C VAL A 76 14.86 19.01 3.94
N GLY A 77 15.09 20.28 3.55
CA GLY A 77 16.34 20.73 2.92
C GLY A 77 16.43 20.49 1.41
N VAL A 78 15.47 19.83 0.78
CA VAL A 78 15.39 19.73 -0.68
C VAL A 78 15.06 21.12 -1.26
N LYS A 79 15.82 21.54 -2.27
CA LYS A 79 15.55 22.77 -3.01
C LYS A 79 14.87 22.41 -4.33
N PRO A 80 13.90 23.22 -4.80
CA PRO A 80 13.23 22.96 -6.06
C PRO A 80 14.20 22.85 -7.24
N ASP A 81 14.07 21.80 -8.04
CA ASP A 81 14.81 21.64 -9.28
C ASP A 81 14.28 22.60 -10.35
N GLN A 82 15.11 23.51 -10.83
CA GLN A 82 14.67 24.55 -11.75
C GLN A 82 14.25 24.01 -13.12
N ASN A 83 14.76 22.86 -13.54
CA ASN A 83 14.37 22.23 -14.79
C ASN A 83 12.96 21.65 -14.67
N ALA A 84 12.67 20.96 -13.57
CA ALA A 84 11.32 20.44 -13.28
C ALA A 84 10.29 21.58 -13.08
N VAL A 85 10.68 22.64 -12.33
CA VAL A 85 9.80 23.82 -12.08
C VAL A 85 9.45 24.56 -13.37
N LYS A 86 10.34 24.65 -14.34
CA LYS A 86 10.06 25.29 -15.66
C LYS A 86 9.00 24.54 -16.45
N LEU A 87 8.84 23.23 -16.23
CA LEU A 87 7.86 22.39 -16.91
C LEU A 87 6.47 22.40 -16.24
N LEU A 88 6.35 23.07 -15.08
CA LEU A 88 5.06 23.14 -14.37
C LEU A 88 4.02 23.91 -15.18
N PRO A 89 2.80 23.36 -15.38
CA PRO A 89 1.68 24.10 -15.93
C PRO A 89 1.34 25.32 -15.05
N ALA A 90 1.05 26.47 -15.69
CA ALA A 90 0.72 27.71 -14.98
C ALA A 90 -0.37 27.56 -13.94
N ALA A 91 -1.42 26.77 -14.24
CA ALA A 91 -2.51 26.50 -13.32
C ALA A 91 -2.06 25.71 -12.07
N VAL A 92 -1.17 24.72 -12.22
CA VAL A 92 -0.62 23.96 -11.09
C VAL A 92 0.27 24.84 -10.24
N LYS A 93 1.12 25.66 -10.87
CA LYS A 93 1.97 26.63 -10.19
C LYS A 93 1.15 27.64 -9.39
N ALA A 94 0.08 28.16 -9.95
CA ALA A 94 -0.83 29.09 -9.28
C ALA A 94 -1.58 28.43 -8.10
N LYS A 95 -1.99 27.18 -8.25
CA LYS A 95 -2.62 26.39 -7.17
C LYS A 95 -1.66 26.15 -6.00
N GLY A 96 -0.37 26.01 -6.24
CA GLY A 96 0.68 25.85 -5.23
C GLY A 96 0.64 24.54 -4.44
N THR A 97 -0.21 23.57 -4.82
CA THR A 97 -0.42 22.31 -4.10
C THR A 97 -0.62 21.16 -5.09
N LEU A 98 -0.02 20.03 -4.80
CA LEU A 98 -0.25 18.76 -5.49
C LEU A 98 -1.15 17.86 -4.64
N SER A 99 -2.16 17.29 -5.26
CA SER A 99 -3.06 16.30 -4.67
C SER A 99 -2.67 14.91 -5.17
N VAL A 100 -2.24 14.02 -4.26
CA VAL A 100 -1.83 12.66 -4.59
C VAL A 100 -2.82 11.66 -4.01
N ALA A 101 -3.19 10.62 -4.81
CA ALA A 101 -3.99 9.49 -4.36
C ALA A 101 -3.08 8.33 -3.94
N MET A 102 -3.34 7.71 -2.79
CA MET A 102 -2.64 6.52 -2.31
C MET A 102 -3.60 5.62 -1.54
N ASP A 103 -3.40 4.31 -1.60
CA ASP A 103 -4.02 3.37 -0.67
C ASP A 103 -3.06 3.15 0.51
N LEU A 104 -3.39 3.70 1.67
CA LEU A 104 -2.54 3.69 2.87
C LEU A 104 -2.70 2.39 3.69
N SER A 105 -2.77 1.24 3.01
CA SER A 105 -2.91 -0.07 3.65
C SER A 105 -1.76 -1.05 3.36
N TYR A 106 -0.62 -0.58 2.82
CA TYR A 106 0.46 -1.42 2.30
C TYR A 106 1.83 -1.15 2.93
N PRO A 107 2.11 -1.52 4.18
CA PRO A 107 3.45 -1.44 4.71
C PRO A 107 4.40 -2.40 3.92
N PRO A 108 5.68 -2.05 3.74
CA PRO A 108 6.34 -0.80 4.16
C PRO A 108 6.26 0.32 3.11
N THR A 109 5.54 0.12 1.99
CA THR A 109 5.55 1.10 0.91
C THR A 109 4.56 2.24 1.11
N THR A 110 3.36 1.98 1.68
CA THR A 110 2.30 2.98 1.79
C THR A 110 1.36 2.65 2.95
N PHE A 111 1.48 3.31 4.09
CA PHE A 111 0.63 3.02 5.24
C PHE A 111 0.50 4.21 6.20
N MET A 112 -0.32 4.06 7.23
CA MET A 112 -0.45 5.04 8.30
C MET A 112 0.50 4.70 9.44
N ALA A 113 1.14 5.72 10.03
CA ALA A 113 1.87 5.57 11.26
C ALA A 113 0.94 5.16 12.42
N SER A 114 1.51 4.80 13.57
CA SER A 114 0.77 4.39 14.76
C SER A 114 -0.18 5.48 15.30
N ASP A 115 0.06 6.75 14.96
CA ASP A 115 -0.81 7.88 15.28
C ASP A 115 -2.12 7.91 14.46
N ASN A 116 -2.28 7.03 13.46
CA ASN A 116 -3.39 6.97 12.50
C ASN A 116 -3.67 8.29 11.76
N LYS A 117 -2.68 9.16 11.65
CA LYS A 117 -2.77 10.47 10.99
C LYS A 117 -1.69 10.70 9.96
N THR A 118 -0.47 10.23 10.23
CA THR A 118 0.69 10.51 9.40
C THR A 118 0.88 9.39 8.34
N PRO A 119 0.70 9.68 7.03
CA PRO A 119 1.05 8.74 5.98
C PRO A 119 2.57 8.53 5.95
N ILE A 120 3.02 7.28 6.02
CA ILE A 120 4.43 6.88 5.98
C ILE A 120 4.65 5.75 4.98
N GLY A 121 5.90 5.52 4.63
CA GLY A 121 6.30 4.51 3.67
C GLY A 121 7.08 5.11 2.50
N PHE A 122 7.60 4.25 1.66
CA PHE A 122 8.41 4.67 0.51
C PHE A 122 7.62 5.58 -0.45
N ASN A 123 6.36 5.27 -0.73
CA ASN A 123 5.52 6.06 -1.64
C ASN A 123 5.19 7.45 -1.10
N PRO A 124 4.77 7.64 0.18
CA PRO A 124 4.67 8.97 0.78
C PRO A 124 5.98 9.75 0.75
N ASP A 125 7.14 9.09 0.98
CA ASP A 125 8.44 9.75 0.91
C ASP A 125 8.74 10.24 -0.52
N VAL A 126 8.52 9.40 -1.54
CA VAL A 126 8.68 9.81 -2.95
C VAL A 126 7.75 10.95 -3.31
N ALA A 127 6.48 10.92 -2.87
CA ALA A 127 5.54 12.01 -3.15
C ALA A 127 5.96 13.33 -2.50
N ARG A 128 6.50 13.31 -1.26
CA ARG A 128 7.06 14.49 -0.60
C ARG A 128 8.25 15.05 -1.36
N LEU A 129 9.14 14.16 -1.81
CA LEU A 129 10.29 14.55 -2.62
C LEU A 129 9.87 15.18 -3.95
N VAL A 130 8.90 14.57 -4.67
CA VAL A 130 8.36 15.16 -5.91
C VAL A 130 7.78 16.55 -5.67
N ALA A 131 7.00 16.73 -4.62
CA ALA A 131 6.44 18.03 -4.29
C ALA A 131 7.52 19.07 -3.95
N ALA A 132 8.55 18.67 -3.21
CA ALA A 132 9.67 19.54 -2.85
C ALA A 132 10.51 19.95 -4.08
N GLU A 133 10.84 19.00 -4.98
CA GLU A 133 11.53 19.28 -6.24
C GLU A 133 10.75 20.25 -7.15
N LEU A 134 9.41 20.21 -7.06
CA LEU A 134 8.54 21.12 -7.79
C LEU A 134 8.24 22.43 -7.05
N GLY A 135 8.69 22.58 -5.80
CA GLY A 135 8.41 23.76 -4.96
C GLY A 135 6.94 23.90 -4.59
N LEU A 136 6.20 22.80 -4.48
CA LEU A 136 4.76 22.76 -4.22
C LEU A 136 4.46 22.09 -2.87
N LYS A 137 3.31 22.43 -2.27
CA LYS A 137 2.77 21.70 -1.12
C LYS A 137 2.21 20.36 -1.56
N LEU A 138 2.21 19.37 -0.66
CA LEU A 138 1.62 18.05 -0.92
C LEU A 138 0.36 17.83 -0.08
N GLN A 139 -0.68 17.29 -0.71
CA GLN A 139 -1.86 16.74 -0.05
C GLN A 139 -1.99 15.27 -0.41
N ILE A 140 -1.85 14.39 0.58
CA ILE A 140 -2.04 12.93 0.41
C ILE A 140 -3.51 12.59 0.70
N ASN A 141 -4.15 11.85 -0.21
CA ASN A 141 -5.53 11.40 -0.08
C ASN A 141 -5.55 9.87 0.03
N ASN A 142 -6.06 9.35 1.14
CA ASN A 142 -6.23 7.92 1.35
C ASN A 142 -7.46 7.42 0.58
N VAL A 143 -7.27 6.55 -0.39
CA VAL A 143 -8.33 6.00 -1.25
C VAL A 143 -8.10 4.52 -1.49
N LYS A 144 -9.13 3.78 -1.84
CA LYS A 144 -8.97 2.37 -2.25
C LYS A 144 -8.23 2.28 -3.59
N PHE A 145 -7.35 1.28 -3.73
CA PHE A 145 -6.48 1.12 -4.89
C PHE A 145 -7.25 1.07 -6.22
N ASP A 146 -8.35 0.33 -6.27
CA ASP A 146 -9.21 0.16 -7.45
C ASP A 146 -9.93 1.45 -7.89
N THR A 147 -10.01 2.47 -7.01
CA THR A 147 -10.63 3.76 -7.30
C THR A 147 -9.65 4.83 -7.80
N ILE A 148 -8.34 4.57 -7.75
CA ILE A 148 -7.29 5.55 -8.08
C ILE A 148 -7.43 6.02 -9.53
N ILE A 149 -7.52 5.07 -10.48
CA ILE A 149 -7.55 5.39 -11.92
C ILE A 149 -8.75 6.25 -12.27
N THR A 150 -9.94 5.89 -11.79
CA THR A 150 -11.16 6.67 -12.01
C THR A 150 -11.08 8.04 -11.36
N GLY A 151 -10.42 8.17 -10.22
CA GLY A 151 -10.15 9.43 -9.55
C GLY A 151 -9.24 10.36 -10.36
N LEU A 152 -8.16 9.82 -10.96
CA LEU A 152 -7.25 10.55 -11.85
C LEU A 152 -7.98 11.01 -13.13
N GLN A 153 -8.75 10.12 -13.76
CA GLN A 153 -9.53 10.47 -14.95
C GLN A 153 -10.56 11.57 -14.68
N ALA A 154 -11.14 11.59 -13.48
CA ALA A 154 -12.07 12.60 -13.02
C ALA A 154 -11.40 13.90 -12.52
N ASN A 155 -10.07 14.03 -12.62
CA ASN A 155 -9.27 15.16 -12.12
C ASN A 155 -9.47 15.43 -10.61
N ARG A 156 -9.76 14.39 -9.80
CA ARG A 156 -9.84 14.52 -8.33
C ARG A 156 -8.45 14.61 -7.71
N TYR A 157 -7.47 14.01 -8.36
CA TYR A 157 -6.07 13.95 -7.95
C TYR A 157 -5.18 14.33 -9.12
N ASP A 158 -4.05 14.94 -8.83
CA ASP A 158 -3.07 15.35 -9.84
C ASP A 158 -2.22 14.14 -10.28
N PHE A 159 -1.90 13.22 -9.36
CA PHE A 159 -1.10 12.02 -9.63
C PHE A 159 -1.29 10.93 -8.55
N THR A 160 -0.69 9.77 -8.75
CA THR A 160 -0.60 8.70 -7.76
C THR A 160 0.81 8.15 -7.63
N VAL A 161 1.19 7.76 -6.41
CA VAL A 161 2.37 6.97 -6.09
C VAL A 161 1.89 5.78 -5.25
N SER A 162 1.65 4.62 -5.90
CA SER A 162 0.97 3.47 -5.28
C SER A 162 1.46 2.13 -5.80
N THR A 163 2.74 2.02 -6.13
CA THR A 163 3.36 0.77 -6.61
C THR A 163 2.59 0.16 -7.78
N MET A 164 2.16 1.02 -8.72
CA MET A 164 1.30 0.61 -9.84
C MET A 164 2.13 0.11 -11.03
N GLY A 165 1.93 -1.13 -11.44
CA GLY A 165 2.54 -1.68 -12.65
C GLY A 165 1.89 -1.14 -13.94
N ALA A 166 2.68 -0.94 -14.99
CA ALA A 166 2.21 -0.48 -16.30
C ALA A 166 1.68 -1.66 -17.12
N THR A 167 0.35 -1.72 -17.30
CA THR A 167 -0.29 -2.65 -18.24
C THR A 167 -0.72 -1.91 -19.50
N THR A 168 -0.90 -2.65 -20.61
CA THR A 168 -1.42 -2.09 -21.87
C THR A 168 -2.69 -1.27 -21.64
N ASP A 169 -3.63 -1.75 -20.83
CA ASP A 169 -4.89 -1.04 -20.60
C ASP A 169 -4.70 0.21 -19.73
N ARG A 170 -3.83 0.17 -18.72
CA ARG A 170 -3.52 1.35 -17.91
C ARG A 170 -2.85 2.45 -18.73
N LEU A 171 -1.94 2.09 -19.64
CA LEU A 171 -1.25 3.05 -20.52
C LEU A 171 -2.17 3.74 -21.53
N LYS A 172 -3.34 3.16 -21.85
CA LYS A 172 -4.39 3.84 -22.63
C LYS A 172 -5.05 4.99 -21.84
N ALA A 173 -5.11 4.88 -20.52
CA ALA A 173 -5.82 5.79 -19.63
C ALA A 173 -4.91 6.72 -18.84
N LEU A 174 -3.62 6.40 -18.72
CA LEU A 174 -2.66 7.08 -17.85
C LEU A 174 -1.32 7.33 -18.56
N ASP A 175 -0.67 8.41 -18.17
CA ASP A 175 0.77 8.58 -18.32
C ASP A 175 1.44 7.94 -17.11
N MET A 176 2.46 7.13 -17.35
CA MET A 176 3.10 6.35 -16.30
C MET A 176 4.63 6.50 -16.39
N VAL A 177 5.28 6.77 -15.25
CA VAL A 177 6.73 7.02 -15.14
C VAL A 177 7.32 6.10 -14.10
N ASP A 178 8.34 5.34 -14.45
CA ASP A 178 9.03 4.40 -13.56
C ASP A 178 9.73 5.13 -12.41
N TYR A 179 9.67 4.56 -11.18
CA TYR A 179 10.36 5.15 -10.02
C TYR A 179 11.07 4.16 -9.10
N PHE A 180 10.74 2.87 -9.13
CA PHE A 180 11.53 1.77 -8.53
C PHE A 180 11.04 0.44 -9.10
N LYS A 181 11.65 -0.70 -8.69
CA LYS A 181 11.20 -2.04 -9.06
C LYS A 181 10.39 -2.65 -7.93
N ALA A 182 9.37 -3.41 -8.27
CA ALA A 182 8.66 -4.27 -7.33
C ALA A 182 8.58 -5.69 -7.86
N GLY A 183 8.51 -6.65 -6.95
CA GLY A 183 8.34 -8.06 -7.30
C GLY A 183 6.98 -8.57 -6.85
N THR A 184 6.38 -9.46 -7.63
CA THR A 184 5.18 -10.20 -7.21
C THR A 184 5.61 -11.52 -6.58
N GLY A 185 5.16 -11.78 -5.36
CA GLY A 185 5.39 -13.00 -4.59
C GLY A 185 4.09 -13.73 -4.27
N VAL A 186 4.24 -14.88 -3.66
CA VAL A 186 3.13 -15.69 -3.14
C VAL A 186 3.40 -16.01 -1.68
N SER A 187 2.45 -15.69 -0.79
CA SER A 187 2.49 -16.07 0.62
C SER A 187 1.55 -17.24 0.89
N VAL A 188 1.97 -18.13 1.76
CA VAL A 188 1.24 -19.31 2.21
C VAL A 188 1.26 -19.40 3.74
N PRO A 189 0.41 -20.22 4.38
CA PRO A 189 0.49 -20.46 5.82
C PRO A 189 1.87 -20.99 6.21
N TYR A 190 2.35 -20.60 7.40
CA TYR A 190 3.64 -21.01 7.92
C TYR A 190 3.85 -22.54 7.88
N GLY A 191 5.05 -22.96 7.48
CA GLY A 191 5.40 -24.35 7.25
C GLY A 191 4.86 -24.94 5.95
N ASN A 192 4.13 -24.16 5.17
CA ASN A 192 3.59 -24.53 3.86
C ASN A 192 2.94 -25.94 3.86
N PRO A 193 1.90 -26.19 4.67
CA PRO A 193 1.36 -27.54 4.89
C PRO A 193 0.80 -28.20 3.62
N GLN A 194 0.41 -27.40 2.64
CA GLN A 194 -0.08 -27.89 1.34
C GLN A 194 1.06 -28.06 0.31
N LYS A 195 2.31 -27.77 0.67
CA LYS A 195 3.50 -27.87 -0.19
C LYS A 195 3.34 -27.11 -1.50
N LEU A 196 2.73 -25.93 -1.45
CA LEU A 196 2.51 -25.08 -2.61
C LEU A 196 3.84 -24.46 -3.07
N GLY A 197 3.99 -24.29 -4.36
CA GLY A 197 5.04 -23.51 -4.99
C GLY A 197 4.41 -22.42 -5.86
N THR A 198 5.17 -21.43 -6.24
CA THR A 198 4.70 -20.32 -7.09
C THR A 198 4.03 -20.81 -8.39
N HIS A 199 4.47 -21.96 -8.92
CA HIS A 199 3.95 -22.58 -10.15
C HIS A 199 3.06 -23.81 -9.91
N THR A 200 2.60 -24.06 -8.68
CA THR A 200 1.76 -25.23 -8.33
C THR A 200 0.46 -24.86 -7.63
N LEU A 201 -0.14 -23.73 -8.02
CA LEU A 201 -1.35 -23.18 -7.41
C LEU A 201 -2.68 -23.68 -8.04
N CYS A 202 -2.62 -24.69 -8.92
CA CYS A 202 -3.78 -25.16 -9.67
C CYS A 202 -4.90 -25.67 -8.76
N GLY A 203 -6.12 -25.15 -8.96
CA GLY A 203 -7.31 -25.51 -8.18
C GLY A 203 -7.42 -24.85 -6.81
N HIS A 204 -6.34 -24.19 -6.34
CA HIS A 204 -6.32 -23.49 -5.03
C HIS A 204 -6.98 -22.12 -5.08
N HIS A 205 -7.47 -21.66 -3.92
CA HIS A 205 -7.99 -20.31 -3.73
C HIS A 205 -6.85 -19.35 -3.43
N VAL A 206 -6.61 -18.38 -4.31
CA VAL A 206 -5.53 -17.40 -4.17
C VAL A 206 -6.11 -16.00 -4.03
N GLY A 207 -5.87 -15.37 -2.88
CA GLY A 207 -6.25 -14.00 -2.60
C GLY A 207 -5.41 -13.01 -3.41
N VAL A 208 -6.07 -12.01 -4.00
CA VAL A 208 -5.47 -10.90 -4.72
C VAL A 208 -6.18 -9.60 -4.35
N THR A 209 -5.50 -8.46 -4.49
CA THR A 209 -6.14 -7.16 -4.26
C THR A 209 -6.89 -6.71 -5.52
N SER A 210 -8.13 -6.25 -5.33
CA SER A 210 -9.00 -5.75 -6.40
C SER A 210 -8.32 -4.69 -7.25
N GLY A 211 -8.37 -4.84 -8.58
CA GLY A 211 -7.77 -3.94 -9.56
C GLY A 211 -6.24 -4.00 -9.67
N SER A 212 -5.57 -4.87 -8.90
CA SER A 212 -4.11 -5.03 -8.95
C SER A 212 -3.63 -5.72 -10.22
N THR A 213 -2.33 -5.58 -10.55
CA THR A 213 -1.71 -6.37 -11.62
C THR A 213 -1.68 -7.86 -11.29
N GLN A 214 -1.64 -8.21 -10.02
CA GLN A 214 -1.73 -9.58 -9.55
C GLN A 214 -3.06 -10.22 -9.92
N GLU A 215 -4.17 -9.49 -9.76
CA GLU A 215 -5.51 -9.96 -10.14
C GLU A 215 -5.71 -9.99 -11.65
N LEU A 216 -5.36 -8.88 -12.32
CA LEU A 216 -5.74 -8.66 -13.71
C LEU A 216 -4.79 -9.33 -14.73
N GLN A 217 -3.54 -9.61 -14.31
CA GLN A 217 -2.50 -10.08 -15.21
C GLN A 217 -1.79 -11.33 -14.69
N TRP A 218 -1.08 -11.27 -13.55
CA TRP A 218 -0.16 -12.33 -13.15
C TRP A 218 -0.86 -13.63 -12.78
N LEU A 219 -1.93 -13.58 -12.01
CA LEU A 219 -2.67 -14.78 -11.62
C LEU A 219 -3.36 -15.47 -12.81
N PRO A 220 -4.05 -14.75 -13.73
CA PRO A 220 -4.57 -15.33 -14.97
C PRO A 220 -3.49 -15.96 -15.85
N GLN A 221 -2.33 -15.31 -15.99
CA GLN A 221 -1.20 -15.86 -16.77
C GLN A 221 -0.68 -17.16 -16.17
N LEU A 222 -0.40 -17.20 -14.85
CA LEU A 222 0.02 -18.42 -14.17
C LEU A 222 -1.05 -19.52 -14.27
N SER A 223 -2.33 -19.17 -14.10
CA SER A 223 -3.43 -20.13 -14.23
C SER A 223 -3.50 -20.74 -15.62
N LYS A 224 -3.26 -19.92 -16.66
CA LYS A 224 -3.17 -20.41 -18.04
C LYS A 224 -1.93 -21.28 -18.27
N GLN A 225 -0.74 -20.78 -17.90
CA GLN A 225 0.54 -21.43 -18.19
C GLN A 225 0.75 -22.74 -17.43
N ASP A 226 0.40 -22.77 -16.16
CA ASP A 226 0.72 -23.87 -15.27
C ASP A 226 -0.41 -24.86 -15.07
N CYS A 227 -1.67 -24.43 -15.33
CA CYS A 227 -2.84 -25.22 -15.05
C CYS A 227 -3.66 -25.55 -16.31
N THR A 228 -4.43 -24.61 -16.84
CA THR A 228 -5.43 -24.93 -17.87
C THR A 228 -4.84 -25.42 -19.18
N SER A 229 -3.68 -24.89 -19.61
CA SER A 229 -2.95 -25.40 -20.80
C SER A 229 -2.44 -26.85 -20.60
N LYS A 230 -2.36 -27.32 -19.38
CA LYS A 230 -1.91 -28.68 -18.99
C LYS A 230 -3.07 -29.58 -18.53
N GLY A 231 -4.33 -29.18 -18.79
CA GLY A 231 -5.52 -29.93 -18.40
C GLY A 231 -5.78 -29.98 -16.90
N LYS A 232 -5.13 -29.10 -16.10
CA LYS A 232 -5.35 -29.00 -14.65
C LYS A 232 -6.43 -27.96 -14.33
N PRO A 233 -7.08 -28.03 -13.15
CA PRO A 233 -8.03 -27.02 -12.71
C PRO A 233 -7.41 -25.62 -12.67
N ALA A 234 -8.15 -24.60 -13.09
CA ALA A 234 -7.70 -23.20 -13.01
C ALA A 234 -7.45 -22.77 -11.55
N ILE A 235 -6.57 -21.79 -11.34
CA ILE A 235 -6.42 -21.12 -10.05
C ILE A 235 -7.72 -20.35 -9.77
N LYS A 236 -8.22 -20.43 -8.53
CA LYS A 236 -9.43 -19.73 -8.10
C LYS A 236 -9.06 -18.40 -7.47
N ALA A 237 -9.18 -17.32 -8.23
CA ALA A 237 -8.94 -15.96 -7.72
C ALA A 237 -10.00 -15.56 -6.68
N VAL A 238 -9.56 -14.99 -5.56
CA VAL A 238 -10.41 -14.36 -4.54
C VAL A 238 -10.02 -12.90 -4.47
N SER A 239 -10.84 -12.05 -5.09
CA SER A 239 -10.62 -10.58 -5.10
C SER A 239 -11.00 -9.97 -3.77
N LEU A 240 -10.11 -9.17 -3.19
CA LEU A 240 -10.25 -8.59 -1.85
C LEU A 240 -9.88 -7.10 -1.86
N PRO A 241 -10.46 -6.29 -0.98
CA PRO A 241 -10.23 -4.84 -0.97
C PRO A 241 -8.77 -4.45 -0.66
N SER A 242 -8.05 -5.27 0.09
CA SER A 242 -6.66 -5.00 0.48
C SER A 242 -5.86 -6.28 0.70
N VAL A 243 -4.53 -6.17 0.73
CA VAL A 243 -3.64 -7.28 1.10
C VAL A 243 -3.87 -7.73 2.55
N ASN A 244 -4.23 -6.82 3.45
CA ASN A 244 -4.50 -7.17 4.85
C ASN A 244 -5.75 -8.04 4.98
N ASP A 245 -6.79 -7.77 4.17
CA ASP A 245 -7.97 -8.63 4.08
C ASP A 245 -7.59 -10.02 3.54
N ALA A 246 -6.72 -10.08 2.53
CA ALA A 246 -6.23 -11.35 1.98
C ALA A 246 -5.41 -12.14 3.01
N LEU A 247 -4.47 -11.51 3.71
CA LEU A 247 -3.67 -12.15 4.77
C LEU A 247 -4.56 -12.63 5.92
N THR A 248 -5.60 -11.88 6.29
CA THR A 248 -6.59 -12.30 7.30
C THR A 248 -7.34 -13.55 6.85
N GLN A 249 -7.73 -13.64 5.59
CA GLN A 249 -8.37 -14.84 5.05
C GLN A 249 -7.41 -16.03 4.96
N LEU A 250 -6.12 -15.79 4.69
CA LEU A 250 -5.09 -16.82 4.70
C LEU A 250 -4.93 -17.42 6.10
N VAL A 251 -4.82 -16.57 7.14
CA VAL A 251 -4.74 -17.01 8.55
C VAL A 251 -5.97 -17.80 8.96
N SER A 252 -7.15 -17.35 8.55
CA SER A 252 -8.42 -18.05 8.85
C SER A 252 -8.68 -19.28 7.95
N LYS A 253 -7.72 -19.64 7.09
CA LYS A 253 -7.78 -20.81 6.18
C LYS A 253 -8.96 -20.76 5.21
N ARG A 254 -9.44 -19.57 4.86
CA ARG A 254 -10.50 -19.38 3.84
C ARG A 254 -9.94 -19.38 2.43
N ILE A 255 -8.65 -19.07 2.31
CA ILE A 255 -7.88 -19.16 1.08
C ILE A 255 -6.58 -19.89 1.34
N ASP A 256 -5.95 -20.42 0.29
CA ASP A 256 -4.75 -21.26 0.37
C ASP A 256 -3.46 -20.47 0.24
N ALA A 257 -3.48 -19.36 -0.50
CA ALA A 257 -2.35 -18.49 -0.76
C ALA A 257 -2.78 -17.05 -0.99
N VAL A 258 -1.83 -16.11 -0.89
CA VAL A 258 -2.00 -14.70 -1.27
C VAL A 258 -0.94 -14.35 -2.30
N MET A 259 -1.32 -13.79 -3.46
CA MET A 259 -0.40 -13.24 -4.43
C MET A 259 -0.42 -11.70 -4.34
N TYR A 260 0.73 -11.12 -4.02
CA TYR A 260 0.86 -9.69 -3.84
C TYR A 260 2.31 -9.20 -4.03
N ASP A 261 2.55 -7.90 -3.82
CA ASP A 261 3.89 -7.34 -3.83
C ASP A 261 4.77 -8.02 -2.78
N PHE A 262 5.89 -8.57 -3.23
CA PHE A 262 6.82 -9.35 -2.43
C PHE A 262 7.26 -8.62 -1.15
N VAL A 263 7.54 -7.32 -1.25
CA VAL A 263 8.01 -6.52 -0.11
C VAL A 263 6.95 -6.45 0.99
N ALA A 264 5.69 -6.30 0.64
CA ALA A 264 4.59 -6.28 1.61
C ALA A 264 4.36 -7.65 2.26
N LEU A 265 4.51 -8.73 1.50
CA LEU A 265 4.39 -10.10 2.03
C LEU A 265 5.54 -10.43 3.00
N GLU A 266 6.78 -10.07 2.67
CA GLU A 266 7.94 -10.24 3.58
C GLU A 266 7.79 -9.37 4.83
N TRP A 267 7.33 -8.13 4.69
CA TRP A 267 7.01 -7.28 5.84
C TRP A 267 6.00 -7.96 6.76
N ALA A 268 4.87 -8.42 6.23
CA ALA A 268 3.85 -9.11 7.01
C ALA A 268 4.41 -10.35 7.72
N ALA A 269 5.26 -11.14 7.05
CA ALA A 269 5.90 -12.31 7.63
C ALA A 269 6.86 -11.94 8.77
N THR A 270 7.58 -10.82 8.67
CA THR A 270 8.47 -10.33 9.74
C THR A 270 7.69 -9.78 10.93
N GLN A 271 6.55 -9.11 10.70
CA GLN A 271 5.69 -8.57 11.77
C GLN A 271 4.92 -9.67 12.51
N GLN A 272 4.64 -10.79 11.86
CA GLN A 272 3.90 -11.93 12.40
C GLN A 272 4.71 -13.23 12.22
N PRO A 273 5.79 -13.42 12.98
CA PRO A 273 6.64 -14.59 12.86
C PRO A 273 5.85 -15.90 13.00
N LYS A 274 6.18 -16.91 12.17
CA LYS A 274 5.51 -18.21 12.15
C LYS A 274 4.02 -18.16 11.79
N THR A 275 3.59 -17.11 11.08
CA THR A 275 2.22 -17.01 10.55
C THR A 275 2.19 -17.28 9.05
N PHE A 276 3.17 -16.77 8.33
CA PHE A 276 3.27 -16.87 6.87
C PHE A 276 4.68 -17.29 6.44
N ASP A 277 4.75 -17.99 5.31
CA ASP A 277 5.96 -18.14 4.50
C ASP A 277 5.77 -17.44 3.16
N VAL A 278 6.84 -16.83 2.64
CA VAL A 278 6.85 -16.24 1.31
C VAL A 278 7.64 -17.13 0.38
N LEU A 279 6.96 -17.59 -0.68
CA LEU A 279 7.52 -18.56 -1.62
C LEU A 279 8.59 -17.96 -2.53
N LYS A 280 9.54 -18.78 -2.92
CA LYS A 280 10.56 -18.49 -3.94
C LYS A 280 10.47 -19.54 -5.06
N PRO A 281 10.80 -19.19 -6.32
CA PRO A 281 11.16 -17.85 -6.79
C PRO A 281 9.96 -16.88 -6.81
N LEU A 282 10.22 -15.58 -7.00
CA LEU A 282 9.15 -14.61 -7.23
C LEU A 282 8.47 -14.88 -8.57
N VAL A 283 7.19 -14.48 -8.68
CA VAL A 283 6.44 -14.55 -9.95
C VAL A 283 7.08 -13.63 -10.99
N THR A 284 7.42 -12.40 -10.59
CA THR A 284 8.05 -11.40 -11.45
C THR A 284 8.75 -10.33 -10.63
N THR A 285 9.64 -9.57 -11.27
CA THR A 285 10.20 -8.31 -10.79
C THR A 285 10.20 -7.33 -11.94
N LYS A 286 9.44 -6.25 -11.84
CA LYS A 286 9.22 -5.25 -12.89
C LYS A 286 9.30 -3.83 -12.32
N PRO A 287 9.60 -2.81 -13.13
CA PRO A 287 9.39 -1.42 -12.74
C PRO A 287 7.94 -1.17 -12.35
N VAL A 288 7.73 -0.28 -11.40
CA VAL A 288 6.41 0.25 -11.02
C VAL A 288 6.46 1.77 -11.11
N THR A 289 5.29 2.40 -11.20
CA THR A 289 5.16 3.73 -11.75
C THR A 289 4.45 4.70 -10.82
N VAL A 290 4.86 5.95 -10.91
CA VAL A 290 4.01 7.12 -10.66
C VAL A 290 3.10 7.27 -11.86
N ALA A 291 1.80 7.51 -11.64
CA ALA A 291 0.86 7.65 -12.74
C ALA A 291 0.04 8.93 -12.63
N LEU A 292 -0.26 9.48 -13.80
CA LEU A 292 -1.07 10.67 -13.99
C LEU A 292 -2.19 10.34 -14.98
N LYS A 293 -3.21 11.18 -15.07
CA LYS A 293 -4.20 11.10 -16.16
C LYS A 293 -3.48 11.15 -17.50
N LYS A 294 -3.99 10.41 -18.48
CA LYS A 294 -3.46 10.42 -19.85
C LYS A 294 -3.37 11.82 -20.42
N ASP A 295 -2.25 12.11 -21.07
CA ASP A 295 -1.93 13.41 -21.68
C ASP A 295 -1.96 14.58 -20.66
N SER A 296 -1.59 14.30 -19.41
CA SER A 296 -1.50 15.32 -18.39
C SER A 296 -0.37 16.31 -18.68
N PRO A 297 -0.63 17.62 -18.73
CA PRO A 297 0.45 18.61 -18.91
C PRO A 297 1.43 18.65 -17.71
N LEU A 298 1.10 17.99 -16.60
CA LEU A 298 1.96 17.87 -15.42
C LEU A 298 3.01 16.75 -15.58
N THR A 299 2.78 15.78 -16.48
CA THR A 299 3.66 14.59 -16.65
C THR A 299 5.13 14.94 -16.86
N PRO A 300 5.51 15.90 -17.73
CA PRO A 300 6.93 16.25 -17.92
C PRO A 300 7.60 16.80 -16.65
N ALA A 301 6.88 17.60 -15.86
CA ALA A 301 7.39 18.17 -14.62
C ALA A 301 7.60 17.08 -13.54
N VAL A 302 6.64 16.14 -13.39
CA VAL A 302 6.77 15.01 -12.46
C VAL A 302 7.90 14.08 -12.88
N GLN A 303 8.04 13.79 -14.17
CA GLN A 303 9.14 12.97 -14.68
C GLN A 303 10.52 13.59 -14.41
N ALA A 304 10.67 14.90 -14.65
CA ALA A 304 11.91 15.62 -14.36
C ALA A 304 12.21 15.64 -12.85
N ALA A 305 11.20 15.87 -12.01
CA ALA A 305 11.36 15.79 -10.55
C ALA A 305 11.76 14.38 -10.08
N LEU A 306 11.17 13.33 -10.62
CA LEU A 306 11.54 11.95 -10.31
C LEU A 306 12.99 11.66 -10.72
N GLN A 307 13.44 12.15 -11.89
CA GLN A 307 14.82 11.97 -12.34
C GLN A 307 15.80 12.69 -11.38
N ALA A 308 15.51 13.93 -10.99
CA ALA A 308 16.30 14.67 -10.02
C ALA A 308 16.38 13.94 -8.66
N ILE A 309 15.27 13.36 -8.19
CA ILE A 309 15.24 12.54 -6.98
C ILE A 309 16.14 11.31 -7.13
N ILE A 310 16.01 10.55 -8.22
CA ILE A 310 16.78 9.32 -8.48
C ILE A 310 18.29 9.61 -8.50
N GLU A 311 18.71 10.75 -8.99
CA GLU A 311 20.11 11.18 -9.03
C GLU A 311 20.61 11.76 -7.69
N SER A 312 19.70 12.05 -6.75
CA SER A 312 20.02 12.65 -5.46
C SER A 312 20.29 11.59 -4.37
N PRO A 313 21.04 11.94 -3.30
CA PRO A 313 21.19 11.08 -2.13
C PRO A 313 19.85 10.74 -1.43
N LYS A 314 18.81 11.55 -1.63
CA LYS A 314 17.50 11.38 -1.03
C LYS A 314 16.80 10.12 -1.51
N TYR A 315 17.03 9.69 -2.76
CA TYR A 315 16.48 8.44 -3.28
C TYR A 315 17.05 7.22 -2.55
N ALA A 316 18.36 7.15 -2.42
CA ALA A 316 19.02 6.09 -1.66
C ALA A 316 18.58 6.11 -0.18
N GLN A 317 18.41 7.29 0.41
CA GLN A 317 17.88 7.45 1.76
C GLN A 317 16.45 6.92 1.88
N ALA A 318 15.56 7.26 0.93
CA ALA A 318 14.18 6.76 0.90
C ALA A 318 14.13 5.23 0.77
N LEU A 319 14.87 4.65 -0.17
CA LEU A 319 14.98 3.20 -0.31
C LEU A 319 15.52 2.54 0.96
N GLY A 320 16.56 3.12 1.56
CA GLY A 320 17.21 2.59 2.77
C GLY A 320 16.30 2.57 3.99
N ARG A 321 15.47 3.62 4.18
CA ARG A 321 14.48 3.67 5.27
C ARG A 321 13.56 2.45 5.29
N TRP A 322 13.18 1.99 4.12
CA TRP A 322 12.15 0.97 3.95
C TRP A 322 12.68 -0.41 3.54
N GLY A 323 14.01 -0.60 3.55
CA GLY A 323 14.62 -1.88 3.19
C GLY A 323 14.52 -2.23 1.71
N LEU A 324 14.46 -1.23 0.83
CA LEU A 324 14.23 -1.38 -0.61
C LEU A 324 15.48 -1.09 -1.46
N GLN A 325 16.68 -1.10 -0.89
CA GLN A 325 17.93 -0.66 -1.53
C GLN A 325 18.19 -1.34 -2.88
N ASP A 326 17.89 -2.63 -2.96
CA ASP A 326 18.12 -3.44 -4.17
C ASP A 326 17.06 -3.25 -5.27
N LEU A 327 16.02 -2.47 -4.98
CA LEU A 327 14.89 -2.24 -5.88
C LEU A 327 14.97 -0.87 -6.59
N GLY A 328 16.01 -0.10 -6.36
CA GLY A 328 16.25 1.19 -7.00
C GLY A 328 16.45 1.08 -8.51
N ILE A 329 16.14 2.18 -9.21
CA ILE A 329 16.39 2.35 -10.64
C ILE A 329 17.30 3.55 -10.89
N LYS A 330 17.79 3.71 -12.13
CA LYS A 330 18.69 4.81 -12.50
C LYS A 330 18.00 5.89 -13.34
N THR A 331 16.84 5.60 -13.89
CA THR A 331 16.17 6.50 -14.84
C THR A 331 14.66 6.47 -14.60
N ALA A 332 14.07 7.67 -14.51
CA ALA A 332 12.63 7.89 -14.51
C ALA A 332 12.09 7.78 -15.95
N ALA A 333 12.03 6.56 -16.49
CA ALA A 333 11.60 6.34 -17.85
C ALA A 333 10.07 6.41 -17.99
N THR A 334 9.59 6.85 -19.17
CA THR A 334 8.19 6.59 -19.53
C THR A 334 7.98 5.08 -19.61
N ALA A 335 7.00 4.59 -18.88
CA ALA A 335 6.76 3.17 -18.75
C ALA A 335 6.27 2.54 -20.08
N VAL A 336 6.68 1.30 -20.30
CA VAL A 336 6.19 0.46 -21.41
C VAL A 336 5.31 -0.67 -20.85
N PRO A 337 4.44 -1.28 -21.68
CA PRO A 337 3.62 -2.41 -21.27
C PRO A 337 4.48 -3.54 -20.68
N GLN A 338 3.98 -4.18 -19.63
CA GLN A 338 4.66 -5.28 -18.92
C GLN A 338 3.93 -6.62 -19.06
N ASP A 339 2.82 -6.63 -19.78
CA ASP A 339 1.99 -7.78 -20.13
C ASP A 339 2.45 -8.53 -21.40
#